data_f016f6a624ceaaf7d88501a4cab4c9c7
#
_entry.id   f016f6a624ceaaf7d88501a4cab4c9c7
#
_cell.length_a   1.000
_cell.length_b   1.000
_cell.length_c   1.000
_cell.angle_alpha   90.00
_cell.angle_beta   90.00
_cell.angle_gamma   90.00
#
_symmetry.space_group_name_H-M   'P 1'
#
loop_
_entity.id
_entity.type
_entity.pdbx_description
1 polymer ?
#
loop_
_entity_poly.entity_id
_entity_poly.type
_entity_poly.pdbx_seq_one_letter_code
_entity_poly.pdbx_strand_id
1 'polypeptide(L)'
;MKKLLLSVAALALSFSSNAAETLTIGATPVPHVEILEVVKPDLKSQGIDLKIVEFNDYVQPNTSVSDKLLDLNFFQHRPYLDSFIKDHGSDLVEVGGIHIEPIGFYSHKIKDLKDLKKGATIAIPNDPTNGGRALLLLQTAGLITLEDPKSISATPLDIKDNKLNLNIKELEAPQLPRSLDDVDGAIINTNYAIDAGLNPLKDALFIENADSPYVNVVVGNSQSVKKDSVKALLKALQSDKVKKFINDKYNGAVVAAF
;
A
#
# COMPACT_ATOMS: atom_id res chain seq x y z
N MET A 1 8.93 -77.51 30.32
CA MET A 1 8.59 -76.13 30.74
C MET A 1 8.94 -75.21 29.63
N LYS A 2 7.97 -74.76 28.83
CA LYS A 2 8.18 -73.87 27.68
C LYS A 2 7.95 -72.42 28.19
N LYS A 3 8.98 -71.59 28.12
CA LYS A 3 8.89 -70.14 28.42
C LYS A 3 8.36 -69.42 27.21
N LEU A 4 7.19 -68.81 27.30
CA LEU A 4 6.58 -67.99 26.29
C LEU A 4 7.11 -66.54 26.49
N LEU A 5 7.88 -66.06 25.54
CA LEU A 5 8.35 -64.65 25.50
C LEU A 5 7.26 -63.84 24.79
N LEU A 6 6.54 -63.00 25.53
CA LEU A 6 5.68 -61.96 24.97
C LEU A 6 6.57 -60.76 24.55
N SER A 7 6.70 -60.52 23.25
CA SER A 7 7.25 -59.29 22.71
C SER A 7 6.17 -58.21 22.64
N VAL A 8 6.23 -57.22 23.50
CA VAL A 8 5.40 -56.00 23.44
C VAL A 8 6.06 -55.04 22.42
N ALA A 9 5.51 -54.93 21.21
CA ALA A 9 5.87 -53.92 20.25
C ALA A 9 5.22 -52.59 20.66
N ALA A 10 6.03 -51.68 21.23
CA ALA A 10 5.61 -50.30 21.48
C ALA A 10 5.53 -49.55 20.18
N LEU A 11 4.34 -49.24 19.69
CA LEU A 11 4.10 -48.35 18.56
C LEU A 11 4.37 -46.92 19.03
N ALA A 12 5.58 -46.40 18.77
CA ALA A 12 5.88 -44.99 18.99
C ALA A 12 5.15 -44.16 17.91
N LEU A 13 4.01 -43.59 18.28
CA LEU A 13 3.36 -42.53 17.50
C LEU A 13 4.26 -41.30 17.57
N SER A 14 5.09 -41.10 16.53
CA SER A 14 5.83 -39.85 16.33
C SER A 14 4.83 -38.75 16.00
N PHE A 15 4.40 -37.99 17.01
CA PHE A 15 3.76 -36.70 16.77
C PHE A 15 4.86 -35.78 16.22
N SER A 16 4.94 -35.67 14.90
CA SER A 16 5.66 -34.56 14.28
C SER A 16 4.90 -33.29 14.65
N SER A 17 5.36 -32.60 15.69
CA SER A 17 4.94 -31.20 15.90
C SER A 17 5.52 -30.42 14.73
N ASN A 18 4.73 -30.18 13.70
CA ASN A 18 5.08 -29.17 12.70
C ASN A 18 5.19 -27.85 13.45
N ALA A 19 6.42 -27.38 13.69
CA ALA A 19 6.63 -26.01 14.13
C ALA A 19 5.95 -25.07 13.14
N ALA A 20 5.20 -24.10 13.64
CA ALA A 20 4.54 -23.13 12.79
C ALA A 20 5.57 -22.44 11.88
N GLU A 21 5.30 -22.39 10.58
CA GLU A 21 6.15 -21.64 9.65
C GLU A 21 5.98 -20.14 9.93
N THR A 22 7.08 -19.44 10.22
CA THR A 22 7.04 -17.98 10.38
C THR A 22 7.12 -17.31 9.00
N LEU A 23 6.19 -16.41 8.73
CA LEU A 23 6.16 -15.55 7.55
C LEU A 23 6.21 -14.08 8.02
N THR A 24 7.23 -13.34 7.56
CA THR A 24 7.43 -11.93 7.94
C THR A 24 6.98 -10.99 6.84
N ILE A 25 6.22 -9.95 7.18
CA ILE A 25 5.70 -8.97 6.22
C ILE A 25 5.79 -7.55 6.76
N GLY A 26 6.40 -6.64 5.97
CA GLY A 26 6.42 -5.21 6.24
C GLY A 26 5.19 -4.53 5.68
N ALA A 27 4.54 -3.64 6.44
CA ALA A 27 3.33 -2.95 5.98
C ALA A 27 3.19 -1.57 6.61
N THR A 28 2.46 -0.66 5.96
CA THR A 28 2.01 0.60 6.58
C THR A 28 0.75 0.36 7.41
N PRO A 29 0.52 1.14 8.50
CA PRO A 29 -0.53 0.85 9.47
C PRO A 29 -1.92 0.69 8.85
N VAL A 30 -2.37 1.69 8.08
CA VAL A 30 -3.71 1.73 7.47
C VAL A 30 -3.57 1.81 5.95
N PRO A 31 -4.34 1.06 5.17
CA PRO A 31 -5.24 -0.04 5.55
C PRO A 31 -4.51 -1.38 5.67
N HIS A 32 -3.21 -1.44 5.38
CA HIS A 32 -2.44 -2.65 5.09
C HIS A 32 -2.33 -3.58 6.31
N VAL A 33 -1.83 -3.07 7.46
CA VAL A 33 -1.77 -3.88 8.71
C VAL A 33 -3.17 -4.32 9.13
N GLU A 34 -4.17 -3.45 9.03
CA GLU A 34 -5.53 -3.79 9.40
C GLU A 34 -6.10 -4.93 8.55
N ILE A 35 -5.81 -4.95 7.25
CA ILE A 35 -6.20 -6.05 6.34
C ILE A 35 -5.44 -7.35 6.70
N LEU A 36 -4.14 -7.26 7.01
CA LEU A 36 -3.33 -8.41 7.41
C LEU A 36 -3.83 -9.03 8.72
N GLU A 37 -4.23 -8.21 9.70
CA GLU A 37 -4.77 -8.71 10.98
C GLU A 37 -6.09 -9.47 10.81
N VAL A 38 -6.90 -9.16 9.78
CA VAL A 38 -8.12 -9.93 9.45
C VAL A 38 -7.81 -11.39 9.10
N VAL A 39 -6.70 -11.64 8.40
CA VAL A 39 -6.34 -12.98 7.89
C VAL A 39 -5.40 -13.75 8.82
N LYS A 40 -4.74 -13.09 9.75
CA LYS A 40 -3.76 -13.67 10.67
C LYS A 40 -4.30 -14.86 11.47
N PRO A 41 -5.54 -14.86 12.01
CA PRO A 41 -6.11 -16.05 12.69
C PRO A 41 -6.29 -17.24 11.75
N ASP A 42 -6.69 -16.99 10.49
CA ASP A 42 -6.91 -18.05 9.50
C ASP A 42 -5.58 -18.70 9.08
N LEU A 43 -4.51 -17.90 8.94
CA LEU A 43 -3.16 -18.40 8.69
C LEU A 43 -2.61 -19.19 9.87
N LYS A 44 -2.83 -18.70 11.11
CA LYS A 44 -2.43 -19.41 12.31
C LYS A 44 -3.05 -20.79 12.40
N SER A 45 -4.33 -20.96 12.04
CA SER A 45 -5.02 -22.26 12.01
C SER A 45 -4.41 -23.24 10.99
N GLN A 46 -3.68 -22.71 9.99
CA GLN A 46 -2.95 -23.47 8.97
C GLN A 46 -1.47 -23.72 9.35
N GLY A 47 -1.06 -23.37 10.57
CA GLY A 47 0.33 -23.52 11.02
C GLY A 47 1.26 -22.43 10.52
N ILE A 48 0.75 -21.26 10.05
CA ILE A 48 1.52 -20.12 9.59
C ILE A 48 1.45 -19.01 10.65
N ASP A 49 2.61 -18.62 11.20
CA ASP A 49 2.74 -17.51 12.14
C ASP A 49 3.12 -16.23 11.37
N LEU A 50 2.12 -15.40 11.05
CA LEU A 50 2.33 -14.13 10.34
C LEU A 50 2.85 -13.06 11.30
N LYS A 51 4.08 -12.61 11.10
CA LYS A 51 4.72 -11.51 11.83
C LYS A 51 4.69 -10.25 10.98
N ILE A 52 3.96 -9.24 11.46
CA ILE A 52 3.80 -7.96 10.79
C ILE A 52 4.80 -6.98 11.40
N VAL A 53 5.55 -6.27 10.55
CA VAL A 53 6.46 -5.18 10.91
C VAL A 53 5.91 -3.90 10.31
N GLU A 54 5.60 -2.92 11.15
CA GLU A 54 5.02 -1.66 10.72
C GLU A 54 6.10 -0.66 10.28
N PHE A 55 5.83 0.03 9.15
CA PHE A 55 6.65 1.09 8.60
C PHE A 55 5.82 2.34 8.38
N ASN A 56 6.41 3.52 8.61
CA ASN A 56 5.76 4.81 8.43
C ASN A 56 6.30 5.58 7.20
N ASP A 57 7.01 4.89 6.31
CA ASP A 57 7.56 5.43 5.06
C ASP A 57 7.44 4.43 3.91
N TYR A 58 7.75 4.87 2.69
CA TYR A 58 7.66 4.04 1.49
C TYR A 58 9.02 3.48 1.01
N VAL A 59 10.14 3.82 1.68
CA VAL A 59 11.49 3.40 1.26
C VAL A 59 11.90 2.09 1.90
N GLN A 60 11.77 2.01 3.23
CA GLN A 60 12.26 0.89 4.03
C GLN A 60 11.60 -0.47 3.72
N PRO A 61 10.27 -0.56 3.41
CA PRO A 61 9.67 -1.87 3.16
C PRO A 61 10.28 -2.61 1.98
N ASN A 62 10.57 -1.93 0.86
CA ASN A 62 11.20 -2.57 -0.31
C ASN A 62 12.65 -2.95 -0.04
N THR A 63 13.45 -2.09 0.59
CA THR A 63 14.83 -2.40 0.96
C THR A 63 14.89 -3.57 1.92
N SER A 64 14.00 -3.65 2.92
CA SER A 64 13.95 -4.77 3.86
C SER A 64 13.68 -6.13 3.19
N VAL A 65 12.83 -6.17 2.15
CA VAL A 65 12.57 -7.40 1.39
C VAL A 65 13.73 -7.71 0.43
N SER A 66 14.29 -6.70 -0.23
CA SER A 66 15.45 -6.84 -1.11
C SER A 66 16.67 -7.38 -0.36
N ASP A 67 16.89 -6.89 0.87
CA ASP A 67 17.98 -7.31 1.76
C ASP A 67 17.68 -8.64 2.50
N LYS A 68 16.50 -9.26 2.23
CA LYS A 68 16.06 -10.51 2.84
C LYS A 68 15.89 -10.46 4.38
N LEU A 69 15.68 -9.27 4.91
CA LEU A 69 15.33 -9.06 6.32
C LEU A 69 13.88 -9.41 6.60
N LEU A 70 13.02 -9.25 5.58
CA LEU A 70 11.62 -9.65 5.56
C LEU A 70 11.33 -10.54 4.35
N ASP A 71 10.32 -11.40 4.47
CA ASP A 71 9.85 -12.24 3.37
C ASP A 71 9.07 -11.43 2.34
N LEU A 72 8.19 -10.54 2.82
CA LEU A 72 7.22 -9.81 2.03
C LEU A 72 7.09 -8.36 2.49
N ASN A 73 6.46 -7.53 1.63
CA ASN A 73 5.85 -6.27 2.04
C ASN A 73 4.45 -6.08 1.41
N PHE A 74 3.67 -5.19 2.03
CA PHE A 74 2.35 -4.80 1.58
C PHE A 74 2.13 -3.33 1.97
N PHE A 75 2.40 -2.39 1.05
CA PHE A 75 2.35 -0.94 1.31
C PHE A 75 2.26 -0.12 0.02
N GLN A 76 2.53 -0.72 -1.14
CA GLN A 76 2.79 -0.05 -2.41
C GLN A 76 1.85 -0.47 -3.52
N HIS A 77 1.62 0.43 -4.46
CA HIS A 77 0.95 0.12 -5.72
C HIS A 77 1.94 -0.33 -6.80
N ARG A 78 1.41 -1.02 -7.82
CA ARG A 78 2.21 -1.61 -8.91
C ARG A 78 3.18 -0.61 -9.59
N PRO A 79 2.78 0.61 -9.99
CA PRO A 79 3.72 1.56 -10.61
C PRO A 79 4.90 1.95 -9.70
N TYR A 80 4.70 1.99 -8.35
CA TYR A 80 5.78 2.23 -7.41
C TYR A 80 6.79 1.07 -7.39
N LEU A 81 6.30 -0.16 -7.36
CA LEU A 81 7.14 -1.37 -7.45
C LEU A 81 7.96 -1.38 -8.74
N ASP A 82 7.33 -1.10 -9.88
CA ASP A 82 8.01 -1.10 -11.19
C ASP A 82 9.13 -0.05 -11.23
N SER A 83 8.90 1.15 -10.69
CA SER A 83 9.92 2.19 -10.56
C SER A 83 11.07 1.73 -9.65
N PHE A 84 10.74 1.18 -8.47
CA PHE A 84 11.76 0.70 -7.54
C PHE A 84 12.64 -0.38 -8.15
N ILE A 85 12.06 -1.38 -8.83
CA ILE A 85 12.80 -2.45 -9.51
C ILE A 85 13.73 -1.86 -10.58
N LYS A 86 13.23 -0.93 -11.39
CA LYS A 86 13.98 -0.28 -12.45
C LYS A 86 15.18 0.49 -11.91
N ASP A 87 14.97 1.25 -10.83
CA ASP A 87 15.97 2.17 -10.30
C ASP A 87 17.04 1.48 -9.44
N HIS A 88 16.69 0.36 -8.79
CA HIS A 88 17.58 -0.36 -7.86
C HIS A 88 18.06 -1.73 -8.38
N GLY A 89 17.54 -2.21 -9.52
CA GLY A 89 17.91 -3.52 -10.07
C GLY A 89 17.55 -4.69 -9.12
N SER A 90 16.48 -4.55 -8.32
CA SER A 90 16.12 -5.54 -7.30
C SER A 90 15.38 -6.74 -7.89
N ASP A 91 15.40 -7.88 -7.17
CA ASP A 91 14.71 -9.13 -7.52
C ASP A 91 13.30 -9.23 -6.91
N LEU A 92 12.69 -8.08 -6.60
CA LEU A 92 11.33 -8.02 -6.07
C LEU A 92 10.31 -8.51 -7.10
N VAL A 93 9.30 -9.24 -6.63
CA VAL A 93 8.27 -9.86 -7.46
C VAL A 93 6.91 -9.57 -6.85
N GLU A 94 5.96 -9.13 -7.67
CA GLU A 94 4.56 -9.03 -7.29
C GLU A 94 3.99 -10.42 -7.00
N VAL A 95 3.34 -10.57 -5.85
CA VAL A 95 2.60 -11.78 -5.45
C VAL A 95 1.14 -11.68 -5.93
N GLY A 96 0.52 -10.52 -5.75
CA GLY A 96 -0.84 -10.26 -6.23
C GLY A 96 -1.43 -8.95 -5.70
N GLY A 97 -2.46 -8.46 -6.42
CA GLY A 97 -3.18 -7.23 -6.12
C GLY A 97 -4.26 -7.44 -5.07
N ILE A 98 -4.46 -6.44 -4.20
CA ILE A 98 -5.42 -6.53 -3.09
C ILE A 98 -6.45 -5.40 -3.14
N HIS A 99 -6.04 -4.13 -3.26
CA HIS A 99 -6.96 -3.00 -3.20
C HIS A 99 -6.43 -1.78 -3.93
N ILE A 100 -7.31 -0.80 -4.13
CA ILE A 100 -6.98 0.52 -4.65
C ILE A 100 -7.30 1.55 -3.56
N GLU A 101 -6.44 2.57 -3.48
CA GLU A 101 -6.58 3.72 -2.60
C GLU A 101 -6.59 4.99 -3.46
N PRO A 102 -7.76 5.54 -3.81
CA PRO A 102 -7.85 6.78 -4.58
C PRO A 102 -7.16 7.94 -3.85
N ILE A 103 -6.16 8.57 -4.48
CA ILE A 103 -5.46 9.73 -3.91
C ILE A 103 -6.36 10.96 -3.93
N GLY A 104 -6.25 11.86 -2.94
CA GLY A 104 -7.14 13.01 -2.80
C GLY A 104 -6.42 14.34 -2.61
N PHE A 105 -7.11 15.43 -3.02
CA PHE A 105 -6.72 16.81 -2.73
C PHE A 105 -7.44 17.29 -1.47
N TYR A 106 -6.70 17.75 -0.48
CA TYR A 106 -7.20 18.23 0.81
C TYR A 106 -6.76 19.66 1.09
N SER A 107 -7.54 20.38 1.91
CA SER A 107 -7.20 21.73 2.37
C SER A 107 -7.87 22.05 3.70
N HIS A 108 -7.16 22.78 4.56
CA HIS A 108 -7.74 23.42 5.73
C HIS A 108 -8.17 24.87 5.47
N LYS A 109 -7.74 25.47 4.34
CA LYS A 109 -7.93 26.89 4.03
C LYS A 109 -9.08 27.20 3.08
N ILE A 110 -9.42 26.24 2.19
CA ILE A 110 -10.49 26.40 1.21
C ILE A 110 -11.48 25.23 1.30
N LYS A 111 -12.68 25.44 0.76
CA LYS A 111 -13.75 24.43 0.73
C LYS A 111 -14.13 23.98 -0.68
N ASP A 112 -13.68 24.68 -1.70
CA ASP A 112 -13.86 24.35 -3.11
C ASP A 112 -12.57 24.67 -3.86
N LEU A 113 -12.20 23.87 -4.86
CA LEU A 113 -11.01 24.14 -5.70
C LEU A 113 -11.09 25.49 -6.43
N LYS A 114 -12.30 26.00 -6.67
CA LYS A 114 -12.55 27.33 -7.26
C LYS A 114 -12.09 28.48 -6.38
N ASP A 115 -11.92 28.25 -5.08
CA ASP A 115 -11.44 29.24 -4.13
C ASP A 115 -9.92 29.41 -4.16
N LEU A 116 -9.20 28.54 -4.91
CA LEU A 116 -7.76 28.65 -5.07
C LEU A 116 -7.38 29.97 -5.75
N LYS A 117 -6.49 30.70 -5.09
CA LYS A 117 -5.98 31.98 -5.56
C LYS A 117 -4.74 31.81 -6.42
N LYS A 118 -4.46 32.81 -7.24
CA LYS A 118 -3.21 32.87 -7.99
C LYS A 118 -2.01 32.85 -7.04
N GLY A 119 -1.02 32.00 -7.32
CA GLY A 119 0.15 31.79 -6.48
C GLY A 119 -0.07 30.88 -5.28
N ALA A 120 -1.23 30.19 -5.17
CA ALA A 120 -1.47 29.23 -4.11
C ALA A 120 -0.42 28.12 -4.11
N THR A 121 -0.02 27.68 -2.92
CA THR A 121 0.96 26.60 -2.74
C THR A 121 0.24 25.26 -2.55
N ILE A 122 0.57 24.30 -3.41
CA ILE A 122 0.04 22.94 -3.37
C ILE A 122 1.18 21.97 -3.07
N ALA A 123 1.07 21.24 -1.97
CA ALA A 123 2.04 20.19 -1.63
C ALA A 123 1.66 18.87 -2.31
N ILE A 124 2.67 18.15 -2.81
CA ILE A 124 2.52 16.83 -3.45
C ILE A 124 3.60 15.86 -2.94
N PRO A 125 3.43 14.53 -3.09
CA PRO A 125 4.48 13.57 -2.78
C PRO A 125 5.73 13.80 -3.64
N ASN A 126 6.92 13.56 -3.08
CA ASN A 126 8.21 13.76 -3.75
C ASN A 126 8.75 12.51 -4.46
N ASP A 127 8.12 11.34 -4.29
CA ASP A 127 8.52 10.16 -5.05
C ASP A 127 7.97 10.21 -6.48
N PRO A 128 8.72 9.66 -7.47
CA PRO A 128 8.40 9.86 -8.89
C PRO A 128 6.99 9.44 -9.28
N THR A 129 6.49 8.34 -8.70
CA THR A 129 5.20 7.77 -9.11
C THR A 129 4.01 8.44 -8.44
N ASN A 130 4.09 8.77 -7.13
CA ASN A 130 3.03 9.52 -6.46
C ASN A 130 3.07 11.00 -6.80
N GLY A 131 4.26 11.58 -7.06
CA GLY A 131 4.40 12.94 -7.58
C GLY A 131 3.72 13.09 -8.95
N GLY A 132 4.04 12.19 -9.90
CA GLY A 132 3.40 12.15 -11.21
C GLY A 132 1.88 11.92 -11.12
N ARG A 133 1.43 11.01 -10.27
CA ARG A 133 0.01 10.75 -9.97
C ARG A 133 -0.69 12.00 -9.43
N ALA A 134 -0.05 12.74 -8.53
CA ALA A 134 -0.57 13.98 -7.99
C ALA A 134 -0.73 15.05 -9.07
N LEU A 135 0.23 15.19 -9.98
CA LEU A 135 0.13 16.10 -11.11
C LEU A 135 -0.97 15.71 -12.08
N LEU A 136 -1.17 14.41 -12.34
CA LEU A 136 -2.30 13.91 -13.13
C LEU A 136 -3.64 14.21 -12.45
N LEU A 137 -3.72 14.15 -11.12
CA LEU A 137 -4.93 14.55 -10.38
C LEU A 137 -5.20 16.04 -10.52
N LEU A 138 -4.18 16.92 -10.41
CA LEU A 138 -4.31 18.37 -10.66
C LEU A 138 -4.76 18.67 -12.08
N GLN A 139 -4.24 17.94 -13.07
CA GLN A 139 -4.68 18.06 -14.46
C GLN A 139 -6.15 17.64 -14.63
N THR A 140 -6.56 16.51 -14.03
CA THR A 140 -7.95 16.04 -14.06
C THR A 140 -8.91 17.03 -13.40
N ALA A 141 -8.45 17.72 -12.36
CA ALA A 141 -9.18 18.82 -11.70
C ALA A 141 -9.20 20.12 -12.52
N GLY A 142 -8.51 20.18 -13.68
CA GLY A 142 -8.46 21.35 -14.55
C GLY A 142 -7.57 22.48 -14.03
N LEU A 143 -6.71 22.23 -13.05
CA LEU A 143 -5.84 23.25 -12.43
C LEU A 143 -4.54 23.48 -13.21
N ILE A 144 -4.02 22.44 -13.87
CA ILE A 144 -2.82 22.47 -14.71
C ILE A 144 -3.06 21.64 -15.98
N THR A 145 -2.13 21.76 -16.94
CA THR A 145 -1.95 20.77 -18.03
C THR A 145 -0.51 20.31 -18.06
N LEU A 146 -0.27 19.04 -18.39
CA LEU A 146 1.06 18.46 -18.54
C LEU A 146 1.47 18.39 -20.01
N GLU A 147 2.76 18.37 -20.31
CA GLU A 147 3.29 18.15 -21.66
C GLU A 147 2.86 16.80 -22.22
N ASP A 148 3.01 15.71 -21.44
CA ASP A 148 2.37 14.42 -21.68
C ASP A 148 1.22 14.21 -20.68
N PRO A 149 -0.05 14.28 -21.13
CA PRO A 149 -1.21 14.18 -20.25
C PRO A 149 -1.42 12.79 -19.64
N LYS A 150 -0.58 11.80 -19.95
CA LYS A 150 -0.64 10.42 -19.45
C LYS A 150 0.61 9.98 -18.69
N SER A 151 1.61 10.86 -18.56
CA SER A 151 2.86 10.51 -17.87
C SER A 151 2.62 10.27 -16.40
N ILE A 152 2.83 9.02 -15.95
CA ILE A 152 2.76 8.62 -14.55
C ILE A 152 4.01 9.01 -13.75
N SER A 153 5.03 9.53 -14.42
CA SER A 153 6.30 9.99 -13.84
C SER A 153 6.56 11.47 -14.15
N ALA A 154 5.49 12.24 -14.44
CA ALA A 154 5.61 13.67 -14.64
C ALA A 154 6.17 14.37 -13.40
N THR A 155 6.96 15.40 -13.61
CA THR A 155 7.52 16.27 -12.58
C THR A 155 6.92 17.67 -12.69
N PRO A 156 7.08 18.56 -11.72
CA PRO A 156 6.63 19.95 -11.85
C PRO A 156 7.23 20.69 -13.07
N LEU A 157 8.36 20.23 -13.62
CA LEU A 157 8.97 20.79 -14.83
C LEU A 157 8.19 20.45 -16.10
N ASP A 158 7.36 19.40 -16.06
CA ASP A 158 6.54 18.97 -17.19
C ASP A 158 5.16 19.68 -17.24
N ILE A 159 4.94 20.68 -16.38
CA ILE A 159 3.72 21.47 -16.39
C ILE A 159 3.78 22.45 -17.57
N LYS A 160 2.89 22.22 -18.55
CA LYS A 160 2.76 23.03 -19.76
C LYS A 160 1.96 24.32 -19.54
N ASP A 161 0.84 24.23 -18.80
CA ASP A 161 -0.01 25.38 -18.47
C ASP A 161 -0.38 25.35 -16.98
N ASN A 162 -0.27 26.51 -16.35
CA ASN A 162 -0.54 26.73 -14.92
C ASN A 162 -1.17 28.13 -14.76
N LYS A 163 -2.45 28.26 -15.12
CA LYS A 163 -3.17 29.55 -15.17
C LYS A 163 -3.20 30.28 -13.84
N LEU A 164 -3.23 29.56 -12.75
CA LEU A 164 -3.22 30.12 -11.40
C LEU A 164 -1.79 30.39 -10.87
N ASN A 165 -0.74 30.06 -11.65
CA ASN A 165 0.65 30.10 -11.17
C ASN A 165 0.79 29.39 -9.81
N LEU A 166 0.22 28.20 -9.69
CA LEU A 166 0.33 27.38 -8.49
C LEU A 166 1.81 27.10 -8.20
N ASN A 167 2.20 27.25 -6.94
CA ASN A 167 3.52 26.87 -6.47
C ASN A 167 3.46 25.41 -6.00
N ILE A 168 4.07 24.50 -6.77
CA ILE A 168 4.09 23.06 -6.43
C ILE A 168 5.27 22.81 -5.49
N LYS A 169 4.95 22.27 -4.30
CA LYS A 169 5.93 21.95 -3.26
C LYS A 169 5.97 20.44 -3.04
N GLU A 170 7.11 19.82 -3.34
CA GLU A 170 7.31 18.40 -3.15
C GLU A 170 7.74 18.10 -1.72
N LEU A 171 7.06 17.16 -1.04
CA LEU A 171 7.32 16.73 0.32
C LEU A 171 7.28 15.20 0.42
N GLU A 172 7.97 14.65 1.41
CA GLU A 172 7.80 13.24 1.80
C GLU A 172 6.32 12.95 2.07
N ALA A 173 5.80 11.85 1.52
CA ALA A 173 4.37 11.51 1.61
C ALA A 173 3.81 11.52 3.04
N PRO A 174 4.51 10.97 4.07
CA PRO A 174 4.04 11.03 5.46
C PRO A 174 3.98 12.43 6.08
N GLN A 175 4.61 13.45 5.46
CA GLN A 175 4.57 14.83 5.94
C GLN A 175 3.38 15.63 5.41
N LEU A 176 2.76 15.17 4.31
CA LEU A 176 1.70 15.91 3.62
C LEU A 176 0.49 16.24 4.50
N PRO A 177 -0.06 15.33 5.33
CA PRO A 177 -1.18 15.68 6.20
C PRO A 177 -0.84 16.82 7.16
N ARG A 178 0.38 16.85 7.71
CA ARG A 178 0.83 17.88 8.65
C ARG A 178 1.10 19.23 7.97
N SER A 179 1.32 19.25 6.66
CA SER A 179 1.58 20.48 5.91
C SER A 179 0.32 21.27 5.59
N LEU A 180 -0.89 20.73 5.84
CA LEU A 180 -2.17 21.37 5.47
C LEU A 180 -2.39 22.75 6.10
N ASP A 181 -1.82 23.02 7.27
CA ASP A 181 -1.89 24.33 7.91
C ASP A 181 -0.98 25.37 7.24
N ASP A 182 0.10 24.92 6.62
CA ASP A 182 1.14 25.78 6.02
C ASP A 182 0.86 26.09 4.54
N VAL A 183 0.23 25.17 3.80
CA VAL A 183 -0.04 25.27 2.36
C VAL A 183 -1.52 25.57 2.08
N ASP A 184 -1.84 25.89 0.83
CA ASP A 184 -3.23 26.15 0.41
C ASP A 184 -3.99 24.86 0.08
N GLY A 185 -3.26 23.79 -0.20
CA GLY A 185 -3.78 22.43 -0.35
C GLY A 185 -2.66 21.43 -0.48
N ALA A 186 -2.99 20.15 -0.30
CA ALA A 186 -2.05 19.06 -0.49
C ALA A 186 -2.74 17.87 -1.15
N ILE A 187 -2.01 17.15 -2.00
CA ILE A 187 -2.44 15.86 -2.53
C ILE A 187 -1.83 14.79 -1.65
N ILE A 188 -2.68 14.01 -0.99
CA ILE A 188 -2.29 13.10 0.07
C ILE A 188 -2.73 11.68 -0.31
N ASN A 189 -1.79 10.73 -0.21
CA ASN A 189 -2.09 9.30 -0.33
C ASN A 189 -3.09 8.87 0.74
N THR A 190 -4.05 8.06 0.37
CA THR A 190 -5.21 7.72 1.21
C THR A 190 -4.83 7.05 2.52
N ASN A 191 -3.80 6.19 2.54
CA ASN A 191 -3.31 5.60 3.78
C ASN A 191 -2.87 6.68 4.80
N TYR A 192 -2.10 7.69 4.37
CA TYR A 192 -1.67 8.80 5.25
C TYR A 192 -2.81 9.75 5.59
N ALA A 193 -3.79 9.94 4.68
CA ALA A 193 -4.97 10.73 4.98
C ALA A 193 -5.79 10.09 6.10
N ILE A 194 -6.07 8.78 6.01
CA ILE A 194 -6.82 8.03 7.02
C ILE A 194 -6.06 7.97 8.35
N ASP A 195 -4.76 7.72 8.33
CA ASP A 195 -3.91 7.69 9.52
C ASP A 195 -3.89 9.03 10.26
N ALA A 196 -3.97 10.14 9.51
CA ALA A 196 -4.10 11.49 10.05
C ALA A 196 -5.53 11.87 10.48
N GLY A 197 -6.49 10.95 10.39
CA GLY A 197 -7.88 11.17 10.79
C GLY A 197 -8.77 11.86 9.74
N LEU A 198 -8.26 12.05 8.51
CA LEU A 198 -9.06 12.57 7.40
C LEU A 198 -9.93 11.46 6.80
N ASN A 199 -11.13 11.81 6.39
CA ASN A 199 -12.02 10.91 5.65
C ASN A 199 -11.94 11.23 4.15
N PRO A 200 -11.33 10.37 3.31
CA PRO A 200 -11.11 10.67 1.89
C PRO A 200 -12.40 11.04 1.12
N LEU A 201 -13.53 10.43 1.47
CA LEU A 201 -14.80 10.66 0.78
C LEU A 201 -15.54 11.93 1.24
N LYS A 202 -15.16 12.50 2.40
CA LYS A 202 -15.83 13.67 2.99
C LYS A 202 -14.95 14.91 2.97
N ASP A 203 -13.65 14.73 3.23
CA ASP A 203 -12.71 15.82 3.47
C ASP A 203 -11.89 16.16 2.22
N ALA A 204 -11.79 15.24 1.23
CA ALA A 204 -11.14 15.56 -0.03
C ALA A 204 -12.03 16.51 -0.86
N LEU A 205 -11.44 17.61 -1.32
CA LEU A 205 -12.10 18.54 -2.26
C LEU A 205 -12.16 17.99 -3.67
N PHE A 206 -11.24 17.09 -4.00
CA PHE A 206 -11.20 16.33 -5.24
C PHE A 206 -10.49 15.01 -5.00
N ILE A 207 -11.01 13.91 -5.53
CA ILE A 207 -10.47 12.57 -5.32
C ILE A 207 -10.34 11.84 -6.67
N GLU A 208 -9.32 11.00 -6.79
CA GLU A 208 -9.12 10.14 -7.94
C GLU A 208 -10.26 9.15 -8.12
N ASN A 209 -10.53 8.75 -9.36
CA ASN A 209 -11.47 7.66 -9.64
C ASN A 209 -10.87 6.32 -9.19
N ALA A 210 -11.71 5.45 -8.62
CA ALA A 210 -11.32 4.10 -8.21
C ALA A 210 -10.95 3.16 -9.38
N ASP A 211 -11.33 3.50 -10.62
CA ASP A 211 -10.87 2.80 -11.84
C ASP A 211 -9.46 3.34 -12.22
N SER A 212 -8.44 2.84 -11.54
CA SER A 212 -7.10 3.38 -11.60
C SER A 212 -6.06 2.24 -11.64
N PRO A 213 -4.87 2.46 -12.27
CA PRO A 213 -3.82 1.45 -12.37
C PRO A 213 -3.06 1.23 -11.04
N TYR A 214 -3.35 2.03 -10.02
CA TYR A 214 -2.61 2.05 -8.75
C TYR A 214 -3.11 1.00 -7.76
N VAL A 215 -3.18 -0.26 -8.22
CA VAL A 215 -3.52 -1.41 -7.36
C VAL A 215 -2.40 -1.66 -6.36
N ASN A 216 -2.72 -1.67 -5.08
CA ASN A 216 -1.83 -2.05 -4.00
C ASN A 216 -1.59 -3.56 -4.01
N VAL A 217 -0.32 -3.96 -3.92
CA VAL A 217 0.15 -5.32 -4.17
C VAL A 217 0.96 -5.86 -2.98
N VAL A 218 0.84 -7.15 -2.74
CA VAL A 218 1.80 -7.90 -1.92
C VAL A 218 3.03 -8.19 -2.76
N VAL A 219 4.21 -7.97 -2.21
CA VAL A 219 5.50 -8.11 -2.90
C VAL A 219 6.44 -8.95 -2.06
N GLY A 220 7.22 -9.81 -2.71
CA GLY A 220 8.29 -10.57 -2.09
C GLY A 220 9.55 -10.57 -2.96
N ASN A 221 10.64 -11.18 -2.50
CA ASN A 221 11.80 -11.45 -3.34
C ASN A 221 11.64 -12.79 -4.10
N SER A 222 12.50 -13.03 -5.09
CA SER A 222 12.46 -14.22 -5.96
C SER A 222 12.51 -15.57 -5.23
N GLN A 223 12.91 -15.59 -3.96
CA GLN A 223 12.95 -16.79 -3.11
C GLN A 223 11.69 -16.92 -2.26
N SER A 224 11.30 -15.86 -1.55
CA SER A 224 10.16 -15.87 -0.63
C SER A 224 8.84 -16.18 -1.34
N VAL A 225 8.62 -15.68 -2.56
CA VAL A 225 7.39 -15.89 -3.33
C VAL A 225 7.12 -17.35 -3.68
N LYS A 226 8.12 -18.22 -3.55
CA LYS A 226 7.97 -19.68 -3.82
C LYS A 226 7.40 -20.47 -2.65
N LYS A 227 7.35 -19.86 -1.44
CA LYS A 227 6.83 -20.51 -0.24
C LYS A 227 5.34 -20.80 -0.36
N ASP A 228 4.90 -21.95 0.12
CA ASP A 228 3.46 -22.27 0.15
C ASP A 228 2.69 -21.39 1.14
N SER A 229 3.34 -20.92 2.20
CA SER A 229 2.78 -19.92 3.12
C SER A 229 2.44 -18.60 2.44
N VAL A 230 3.20 -18.18 1.42
CA VAL A 230 2.90 -16.96 0.63
C VAL A 230 1.66 -17.16 -0.24
N LYS A 231 1.50 -18.34 -0.85
CA LYS A 231 0.28 -18.68 -1.60
C LYS A 231 -0.95 -18.71 -0.68
N ALA A 232 -0.79 -19.27 0.54
CA ALA A 232 -1.85 -19.29 1.54
C ALA A 232 -2.25 -17.88 1.98
N LEU A 233 -1.26 -16.99 2.21
CA LEU A 233 -1.49 -15.58 2.52
C LEU A 233 -2.26 -14.88 1.41
N LEU A 234 -1.83 -14.99 0.15
CA LEU A 234 -2.52 -14.36 -0.98
C LEU A 234 -3.98 -14.85 -1.08
N LYS A 235 -4.20 -16.16 -0.98
CA LYS A 235 -5.55 -16.72 -0.99
C LYS A 235 -6.42 -16.18 0.14
N ALA A 236 -5.86 -16.01 1.33
CA ALA A 236 -6.58 -15.43 2.48
C ALA A 236 -6.90 -13.95 2.25
N LEU A 237 -5.95 -13.17 1.72
CA LEU A 237 -6.12 -11.74 1.41
C LEU A 237 -7.16 -11.50 0.31
N GLN A 238 -7.26 -12.38 -0.68
CA GLN A 238 -8.23 -12.31 -1.78
C GLN A 238 -9.54 -13.06 -1.45
N SER A 239 -9.96 -13.09 -0.19
CA SER A 239 -11.18 -13.76 0.26
C SER A 239 -12.37 -12.81 0.37
N ASP A 240 -13.60 -13.34 0.31
CA ASP A 240 -14.83 -12.58 0.57
C ASP A 240 -14.82 -11.93 1.97
N LYS A 241 -14.16 -12.55 2.97
CA LYS A 241 -13.96 -11.99 4.31
C LYS A 241 -13.22 -10.67 4.26
N VAL A 242 -12.11 -10.60 3.52
CA VAL A 242 -11.31 -9.38 3.36
C VAL A 242 -12.06 -8.35 2.52
N LYS A 243 -12.71 -8.77 1.43
CA LYS A 243 -13.55 -7.88 0.61
C LYS A 243 -14.64 -7.23 1.45
N LYS A 244 -15.34 -8.02 2.27
CA LYS A 244 -16.35 -7.50 3.19
C LYS A 244 -15.76 -6.54 4.21
N PHE A 245 -14.61 -6.86 4.81
CA PHE A 245 -13.93 -5.98 5.75
C PHE A 245 -13.58 -4.62 5.12
N ILE A 246 -12.98 -4.63 3.92
CA ILE A 246 -12.63 -3.41 3.18
C ILE A 246 -13.88 -2.56 2.95
N ASN A 247 -14.95 -3.16 2.45
CA ASN A 247 -16.20 -2.46 2.15
C ASN A 247 -16.85 -1.86 3.40
N ASP A 248 -16.95 -2.64 4.48
CA ASP A 248 -17.61 -2.22 5.71
C ASP A 248 -16.82 -1.13 6.45
N LYS A 249 -15.48 -1.24 6.46
CA LYS A 249 -14.64 -0.33 7.22
C LYS A 249 -14.37 0.98 6.49
N TYR A 250 -14.06 0.91 5.20
CA TYR A 250 -13.59 2.08 4.43
C TYR A 250 -14.67 2.71 3.56
N ASN A 251 -15.85 2.05 3.38
CA ASN A 251 -17.03 2.60 2.70
C ASN A 251 -16.72 3.20 1.30
N GLY A 252 -15.73 2.67 0.58
CA GLY A 252 -15.32 3.15 -0.73
C GLY A 252 -14.09 4.06 -0.74
N ALA A 253 -13.56 4.49 0.40
CA ALA A 253 -12.26 5.18 0.48
C ALA A 253 -11.10 4.24 0.12
N VAL A 254 -11.27 2.94 0.38
CA VAL A 254 -10.43 1.84 -0.09
C VAL A 254 -11.33 0.85 -0.80
N VAL A 255 -10.90 0.35 -1.96
CA VAL A 255 -11.71 -0.50 -2.84
C VAL A 255 -10.98 -1.82 -3.10
N ALA A 256 -11.64 -2.97 -2.85
CA ALA A 256 -11.06 -4.27 -3.18
C ALA A 256 -10.86 -4.42 -4.70
N ALA A 257 -9.72 -4.98 -5.11
CA ALA A 257 -9.27 -5.08 -6.50
C ALA A 257 -9.04 -6.54 -6.94
N PHE A 258 -9.79 -7.50 -6.38
CA PHE A 258 -9.74 -8.94 -6.69
C PHE A 258 -11.13 -9.55 -6.77
#